data_91ca97f03c0853be06686f89f3fd3e44
#
_entry.id   91ca97f03c0853be06686f89f3fd3e44
#
_cell.length_a   1.000
_cell.length_b   1.000
_cell.length_c   1.000
_cell.angle_alpha   90.00
_cell.angle_beta   90.00
_cell.angle_gamma   90.00
#
_symmetry.space_group_name_H-M   'P 1'
#
loop_
_entity.id
_entity.type
_entity.pdbx_description
1 polymer ?
#
loop_
_entity_poly.entity_id
_entity_poly.type
_entity_poly.pdbx_seq_one_letter_code
_entity_poly.pdbx_strand_id
1 'polypeptide(L)'
;MTESRFDVGMKVRKEVLGSEYVERALARSTEFDADFQRFITEMAWGSVWARPDLDRRTRSLVTIAILAASGREELAVHLRASRNIGVDPHEIAEVLLHVAVYAGVPAANAAFSVAKKEFDEPAPVPEEEDLINKSQEDA
;
A
#
# COMPACT_ATOMS: atom_id res chain seq x y z
N MET A 1 3.01 -28.78 16.32
CA MET A 1 1.80 -28.29 15.66
C MET A 1 2.16 -27.19 14.67
N THR A 2 1.79 -27.36 13.45
CA THR A 2 2.01 -26.36 12.41
C THR A 2 0.96 -25.27 12.49
N GLU A 3 1.40 -24.02 12.43
CA GLU A 3 0.48 -22.88 12.28
C GLU A 3 -0.36 -23.03 11.01
N SER A 4 -1.62 -22.63 11.07
CA SER A 4 -2.47 -22.62 9.88
C SER A 4 -1.98 -21.58 8.86
N ARG A 5 -2.34 -21.78 7.62
CA ARG A 5 -2.05 -20.78 6.56
C ARG A 5 -2.65 -19.42 6.89
N PHE A 6 -3.81 -19.41 7.52
CA PHE A 6 -4.45 -18.19 8.00
C PHE A 6 -3.59 -17.48 9.07
N ASP A 7 -3.10 -18.23 10.07
CA ASP A 7 -2.30 -17.65 11.14
C ASP A 7 -0.99 -17.07 10.61
N VAL A 8 -0.31 -17.83 9.76
CA VAL A 8 0.90 -17.34 9.08
C VAL A 8 0.61 -16.09 8.25
N GLY A 9 -0.46 -16.13 7.47
CA GLY A 9 -0.88 -15.01 6.63
C GLY A 9 -1.24 -13.77 7.43
N MET A 10 -1.95 -13.93 8.54
CA MET A 10 -2.31 -12.80 9.40
C MET A 10 -1.07 -12.12 10.00
N LYS A 11 -0.11 -12.91 10.43
CA LYS A 11 1.16 -12.40 10.95
C LYS A 11 1.93 -11.62 9.88
N VAL A 12 2.10 -12.19 8.70
CA VAL A 12 2.81 -11.54 7.60
C VAL A 12 2.09 -10.27 7.14
N ARG A 13 0.77 -10.34 7.00
CA ARG A 13 -0.06 -9.18 6.64
C ARG A 13 0.16 -8.01 7.59
N LYS A 14 0.15 -8.27 8.89
CA LYS A 14 0.39 -7.24 9.92
C LYS A 14 1.83 -6.71 9.87
N GLU A 15 2.82 -7.55 9.63
CA GLU A 15 4.21 -7.13 9.54
C GLU A 15 4.45 -6.22 8.33
N VAL A 16 3.79 -6.47 7.21
CA VAL A 16 3.96 -5.69 5.97
C VAL A 16 3.09 -4.43 5.98
N LEU A 17 1.80 -4.55 6.25
CA LEU A 17 0.85 -3.44 6.19
C LEU A 17 0.77 -2.62 7.47
N GLY A 18 1.26 -3.16 8.58
CA GLY A 18 1.12 -2.58 9.91
C GLY A 18 -0.11 -3.13 10.63
N SER A 19 0.05 -3.45 11.91
CA SER A 19 -1.02 -4.05 12.72
C SER A 19 -2.24 -3.16 12.83
N GLU A 20 -2.04 -1.85 12.99
CA GLU A 20 -3.11 -0.88 13.13
C GLU A 20 -3.99 -0.81 11.87
N TYR A 21 -3.36 -0.76 10.69
CA TYR A 21 -4.09 -0.78 9.42
C TYR A 21 -4.93 -2.05 9.27
N VAL A 22 -4.32 -3.22 9.55
CA VAL A 22 -5.00 -4.52 9.42
C VAL A 22 -6.16 -4.62 10.40
N GLU A 23 -5.97 -4.20 11.65
CA GLU A 23 -7.02 -4.21 12.66
C GLU A 23 -8.20 -3.33 12.27
N ARG A 24 -7.94 -2.14 11.72
CA ARG A 24 -9.00 -1.26 11.20
C ARG A 24 -9.75 -1.89 10.03
N ALA A 25 -9.02 -2.52 9.10
CA ALA A 25 -9.64 -3.21 7.97
C ALA A 25 -10.53 -4.36 8.42
N LEU A 26 -10.07 -5.15 9.39
CA LEU A 26 -10.85 -6.26 9.95
C LEU A 26 -12.07 -5.77 10.75
N ALA A 27 -11.94 -4.65 11.45
CA ALA A 27 -13.05 -4.05 12.19
C ALA A 27 -14.19 -3.58 11.28
N ARG A 28 -13.88 -3.22 10.03
CA ARG A 28 -14.87 -2.85 9.01
C ARG A 28 -15.46 -4.05 8.27
N SER A 29 -14.86 -5.23 8.43
CA SER A 29 -15.38 -6.45 7.83
C SER A 29 -16.71 -6.84 8.45
N THR A 30 -17.61 -7.30 7.61
CA THR A 30 -18.93 -7.81 8.00
C THR A 30 -19.08 -9.26 7.58
N GLU A 31 -20.20 -9.87 7.90
CA GLU A 31 -20.50 -11.23 7.46
C GLU A 31 -20.47 -11.35 5.93
N PHE A 32 -20.77 -10.27 5.22
CA PHE A 32 -20.79 -10.26 3.76
C PHE A 32 -19.39 -10.50 3.13
N ASP A 33 -18.34 -9.92 3.71
CA ASP A 33 -16.98 -9.99 3.17
C ASP A 33 -16.01 -10.82 4.03
N ALA A 34 -16.50 -11.47 5.07
CA ALA A 34 -15.65 -12.25 5.98
C ALA A 34 -14.87 -13.34 5.25
N ASP A 35 -15.52 -14.08 4.37
CA ASP A 35 -14.86 -15.13 3.58
C ASP A 35 -13.82 -14.57 2.61
N PHE A 36 -14.07 -13.38 2.06
CA PHE A 36 -13.11 -12.69 1.21
C PHE A 36 -11.87 -12.26 2.01
N GLN A 37 -12.04 -11.70 3.20
CA GLN A 37 -10.93 -11.34 4.09
C GLN A 37 -10.11 -12.58 4.47
N ARG A 38 -10.77 -13.68 4.74
CA ARG A 38 -10.10 -14.96 5.01
C ARG A 38 -9.32 -15.45 3.80
N PHE A 39 -9.93 -15.40 2.63
CA PHE A 39 -9.31 -15.83 1.37
C PHE A 39 -8.03 -15.05 1.09
N ILE A 40 -8.06 -13.71 1.16
CA ILE A 40 -6.87 -12.90 0.89
C ILE A 40 -5.78 -13.11 1.96
N THR A 41 -6.17 -13.31 3.21
CA THR A 41 -5.20 -13.59 4.27
C THR A 41 -4.49 -14.92 4.05
N GLU A 42 -5.22 -15.96 3.68
CA GLU A 42 -4.66 -17.27 3.40
C GLU A 42 -3.86 -17.30 2.08
N MET A 43 -4.41 -16.76 1.01
CA MET A 43 -3.83 -16.88 -0.33
C MET A 43 -2.74 -15.86 -0.61
N ALA A 44 -3.00 -14.59 -0.40
CA ALA A 44 -2.00 -13.56 -0.68
C ALA A 44 -0.89 -13.57 0.37
N TRP A 45 -1.24 -13.50 1.63
CA TRP A 45 -0.30 -13.35 2.71
C TRP A 45 0.28 -14.67 3.19
N GLY A 46 -0.55 -15.69 3.33
CA GLY A 46 -0.12 -17.02 3.81
C GLY A 46 0.55 -17.87 2.75
N SER A 47 0.16 -17.74 1.49
CA SER A 47 0.68 -18.59 0.41
C SER A 47 1.71 -17.91 -0.48
N VAL A 48 1.72 -16.59 -0.59
CA VAL A 48 2.65 -15.87 -1.47
C VAL A 48 3.64 -15.03 -0.68
N TRP A 49 3.18 -14.06 0.09
CA TRP A 49 4.05 -13.15 0.83
C TRP A 49 4.90 -13.86 1.91
N ALA A 50 4.41 -14.96 2.45
CA ALA A 50 5.13 -15.75 3.44
C ALA A 50 6.25 -16.60 2.85
N ARG A 51 6.33 -16.74 1.53
CA ARG A 51 7.36 -17.56 0.87
C ARG A 51 8.73 -16.93 1.01
N PRO A 52 9.76 -17.73 1.35
CA PRO A 52 11.12 -17.21 1.54
C PRO A 52 11.92 -16.99 0.26
N ASP A 53 11.42 -17.48 -0.89
CA ASP A 53 12.18 -17.51 -2.15
C ASP A 53 12.37 -16.14 -2.79
N LEU A 54 11.58 -15.14 -2.36
CA LEU A 54 11.71 -13.76 -2.76
C LEU A 54 11.51 -12.90 -1.51
N ASP A 55 12.40 -11.97 -1.25
CA ASP A 55 12.31 -11.15 -0.05
C ASP A 55 11.13 -10.17 -0.10
N ARG A 56 10.73 -9.67 1.04
CA ARG A 56 9.56 -8.78 1.17
C ARG A 56 9.76 -7.45 0.47
N ARG A 57 10.96 -6.93 0.48
CA ARG A 57 11.32 -5.69 -0.18
C ARG A 57 11.08 -5.81 -1.69
N THR A 58 11.58 -6.88 -2.30
CA THR A 58 11.35 -7.16 -3.72
C THR A 58 9.88 -7.41 -4.01
N ARG A 59 9.17 -8.16 -3.17
CA ARG A 59 7.72 -8.36 -3.31
C ARG A 59 6.95 -7.04 -3.28
N SER A 60 7.35 -6.12 -2.43
CA SER A 60 6.74 -4.78 -2.38
C SER A 60 6.94 -4.02 -3.69
N LEU A 61 8.15 -4.02 -4.24
CA LEU A 61 8.44 -3.37 -5.52
C LEU A 61 7.63 -3.98 -6.67
N VAL A 62 7.54 -5.30 -6.71
CA VAL A 62 6.73 -6.02 -7.72
C VAL A 62 5.24 -5.67 -7.57
N THR A 63 4.73 -5.67 -6.35
CA THR A 63 3.33 -5.31 -6.06
C THR A 63 3.02 -3.88 -6.50
N ILE A 64 3.89 -2.94 -6.17
CA ILE A 64 3.75 -1.54 -6.56
C ILE A 64 3.73 -1.41 -8.10
N ALA A 65 4.63 -2.11 -8.79
CA ALA A 65 4.67 -2.08 -10.26
C ALA A 65 3.35 -2.60 -10.87
N ILE A 66 2.83 -3.71 -10.36
CA ILE A 66 1.59 -4.31 -10.85
C ILE A 66 0.40 -3.38 -10.60
N LEU A 67 0.28 -2.83 -9.39
CA LEU A 67 -0.82 -1.95 -9.02
C LEU A 67 -0.77 -0.63 -9.78
N ALA A 68 0.41 -0.07 -9.98
CA ALA A 68 0.60 1.14 -10.79
C ALA A 68 0.22 0.88 -12.26
N ALA A 69 0.72 -0.21 -12.85
CA ALA A 69 0.46 -0.55 -14.24
C ALA A 69 -1.03 -0.81 -14.50
N SER A 70 -1.73 -1.40 -13.53
CA SER A 70 -3.16 -1.74 -13.64
C SER A 70 -4.10 -0.67 -13.08
N GLY A 71 -3.58 0.43 -12.56
CA GLY A 71 -4.39 1.56 -12.06
C GLY A 71 -5.26 1.22 -10.85
N ARG A 72 -4.74 0.41 -9.92
CA ARG A 72 -5.51 -0.05 -8.76
C ARG A 72 -5.41 0.91 -7.58
N GLU A 73 -6.52 1.06 -6.86
CA GLU A 73 -6.61 1.93 -5.66
C GLU A 73 -5.70 1.46 -4.53
N GLU A 74 -5.44 0.16 -4.44
CA GLU A 74 -4.56 -0.44 -3.43
C GLU A 74 -3.11 0.04 -3.52
N LEU A 75 -2.73 0.73 -4.60
CA LEU A 75 -1.39 1.30 -4.76
C LEU A 75 -1.00 2.17 -3.57
N ALA A 76 -1.90 3.05 -3.11
CA ALA A 76 -1.64 3.93 -1.97
C ALA A 76 -1.27 3.15 -0.71
N VAL A 77 -1.98 2.04 -0.44
CA VAL A 77 -1.72 1.17 0.71
C VAL A 77 -0.32 0.57 0.64
N HIS A 78 0.08 0.05 -0.51
CA HIS A 78 1.39 -0.58 -0.69
C HIS A 78 2.54 0.44 -0.73
N LEU A 79 2.31 1.64 -1.22
CA LEU A 79 3.28 2.74 -1.11
C LEU A 79 3.53 3.10 0.36
N ARG A 80 2.47 3.19 1.15
CA ARG A 80 2.58 3.44 2.60
C ARG A 80 3.28 2.28 3.30
N ALA A 81 2.90 1.05 2.97
CA ALA A 81 3.49 -0.17 3.54
C ALA A 81 4.98 -0.33 3.20
N SER A 82 5.43 0.20 2.08
CA SER A 82 6.84 0.11 1.66
C SER A 82 7.80 0.68 2.72
N ARG A 83 7.35 1.67 3.49
CA ARG A 83 8.13 2.23 4.59
C ARG A 83 8.37 1.23 5.73
N ASN A 84 7.41 0.33 5.98
CA ASN A 84 7.52 -0.68 7.05
C ASN A 84 8.60 -1.72 6.76
N ILE A 85 8.97 -1.88 5.51
CA ILE A 85 9.92 -2.89 5.05
C ILE A 85 11.19 -2.28 4.45
N GLY A 86 11.41 -0.99 4.68
CA GLY A 86 12.65 -0.31 4.36
C GLY A 86 12.90 -0.05 2.88
N VAL A 87 11.85 0.09 2.08
CA VAL A 87 11.97 0.49 0.68
C VAL A 87 12.14 1.99 0.59
N ASP A 88 13.15 2.43 -0.14
CA ASP A 88 13.45 3.85 -0.33
C ASP A 88 12.54 4.45 -1.41
N PRO A 89 12.02 5.68 -1.24
CA PRO A 89 11.26 6.38 -2.28
C PRO A 89 11.98 6.50 -3.62
N HIS A 90 13.31 6.60 -3.64
CA HIS A 90 14.08 6.60 -4.89
C HIS A 90 13.93 5.29 -5.67
N GLU A 91 13.85 4.17 -4.98
CA GLU A 91 13.60 2.87 -5.63
C GLU A 91 12.19 2.80 -6.19
N ILE A 92 11.21 3.37 -5.50
CA ILE A 92 9.84 3.49 -6.00
C ILE A 92 9.84 4.32 -7.30
N ALA A 93 10.55 5.45 -7.33
CA ALA A 93 10.66 6.27 -8.54
C ALA A 93 11.24 5.47 -9.72
N GLU A 94 12.26 4.65 -9.48
CA GLU A 94 12.83 3.78 -10.51
C GLU A 94 11.83 2.74 -11.02
N VAL A 95 11.05 2.15 -10.13
CA VAL A 95 9.97 1.22 -10.50
C VAL A 95 8.93 1.93 -11.38
N LEU A 96 8.53 3.14 -11.01
CA LEU A 96 7.52 3.89 -11.77
C LEU A 96 8.04 4.38 -13.13
N LEU A 97 9.34 4.68 -13.25
CA LEU A 97 9.97 4.91 -14.56
C LEU A 97 9.86 3.68 -15.46
N HIS A 98 10.07 2.51 -14.88
CA HIS A 98 9.92 1.25 -15.60
C HIS A 98 8.46 1.02 -16.05
N VAL A 99 7.51 1.31 -15.18
CA VAL A 99 6.07 1.29 -15.51
C VAL A 99 5.76 2.22 -16.68
N ALA A 100 6.36 3.42 -16.73
CA ALA A 100 6.16 4.36 -17.82
C ALA A 100 6.55 3.79 -19.18
N VAL A 101 7.60 2.98 -19.23
CA VAL A 101 8.08 2.35 -20.46
C VAL A 101 7.19 1.18 -20.89
N TYR A 102 6.82 0.30 -19.96
CA TYR A 102 6.14 -0.95 -20.29
C TYR A 102 4.62 -0.91 -20.18
N ALA A 103 4.07 -0.01 -19.38
CA ALA A 103 2.62 0.13 -19.20
C ALA A 103 2.07 1.47 -19.72
N GLY A 104 2.95 2.41 -20.02
CA GLY A 104 2.58 3.70 -20.59
C GLY A 104 2.69 4.87 -19.61
N VAL A 105 2.99 6.04 -20.17
CA VAL A 105 3.15 7.28 -19.42
C VAL A 105 1.92 7.66 -18.61
N PRO A 106 0.68 7.52 -19.11
CA PRO A 106 -0.49 7.86 -18.29
C PRO A 106 -0.61 7.05 -16.99
N ALA A 107 -0.32 5.75 -17.03
CA ALA A 107 -0.33 4.91 -15.83
C ALA A 107 0.75 5.38 -14.83
N ALA A 108 1.95 5.63 -15.30
CA ALA A 108 3.04 6.13 -14.47
C ALA A 108 2.73 7.51 -13.89
N ASN A 109 2.15 8.41 -14.67
CA ASN A 109 1.78 9.74 -14.21
C ASN A 109 0.78 9.69 -13.05
N ALA A 110 -0.25 8.85 -13.17
CA ALA A 110 -1.20 8.64 -12.09
C ALA A 110 -0.53 8.06 -10.84
N ALA A 111 0.38 7.08 -11.03
CA ALA A 111 1.11 6.46 -9.94
C ALA A 111 2.06 7.44 -9.22
N PHE A 112 2.77 8.29 -9.96
CA PHE A 112 3.60 9.33 -9.36
C PHE A 112 2.78 10.31 -8.53
N SER A 113 1.57 10.68 -8.98
CA SER A 113 0.67 11.53 -8.20
C SER A 113 0.30 10.90 -6.86
N VAL A 114 -0.05 9.62 -6.87
CA VAL A 114 -0.37 8.89 -5.64
C VAL A 114 0.86 8.79 -4.72
N ALA A 115 2.02 8.48 -5.29
CA ALA A 115 3.27 8.37 -4.54
C ALA A 115 3.67 9.69 -3.89
N LYS A 116 3.52 10.81 -4.60
CA LYS A 116 3.83 12.15 -4.06
C LYS A 116 2.99 12.44 -2.83
N LYS A 117 1.70 12.12 -2.85
CA LYS A 117 0.82 12.30 -1.70
C LYS A 117 1.27 11.46 -0.51
N GLU A 118 1.64 10.22 -0.73
CA GLU A 118 2.06 9.32 0.34
C GLU A 118 3.42 9.70 0.92
N PHE A 119 4.33 10.23 0.13
CA PHE A 119 5.71 10.56 0.56
C PHE A 119 5.89 12.02 1.00
N ASP A 120 5.12 12.95 0.43
CA ASP A 120 5.19 14.37 0.73
C ASP A 120 4.21 14.80 1.83
N GLU A 121 3.41 13.87 2.38
CA GLU A 121 2.63 14.22 3.54
C GLU A 121 3.58 14.48 4.71
N PRO A 122 3.96 15.75 4.95
CA PRO A 122 4.42 16.13 6.26
C PRO A 122 3.29 15.82 7.23
N ALA A 123 3.61 15.69 8.49
CA ALA A 123 2.61 15.69 9.55
C ALA A 123 1.51 16.72 9.19
N PRO A 124 0.22 16.41 9.43
CA PRO A 124 -0.88 17.25 8.97
C PRO A 124 -0.62 18.72 9.30
N VAL A 125 -0.70 19.56 8.27
CA VAL A 125 -0.62 21.01 8.43
C VAL A 125 -1.70 21.40 9.45
N PRO A 126 -1.35 22.15 10.51
CA PRO A 126 -2.35 22.60 11.45
C PRO A 126 -3.45 23.34 10.69
N GLU A 127 -4.68 22.98 10.95
CA GLU A 127 -5.90 23.53 10.29
C GLU A 127 -5.97 25.06 10.24
N GLU A 128 -5.12 25.76 10.98
CA GLU A 128 -5.07 27.23 11.04
C GLU A 128 -4.64 27.89 9.72
N GLU A 129 -3.78 27.26 8.91
CA GLU A 129 -3.38 27.84 7.62
C GLU A 129 -4.47 27.67 6.54
N ASP A 130 -5.21 26.58 6.58
CA ASP A 130 -6.34 26.37 5.68
C ASP A 130 -7.50 27.31 5.98
N LEU A 131 -7.72 27.67 7.23
CA LEU A 131 -8.76 28.63 7.66
C LEU A 131 -8.40 30.06 7.24
N ILE A 132 -7.13 30.45 7.25
CA ILE A 132 -6.67 31.78 6.85
C ILE A 132 -6.79 31.95 5.33
N ASN A 133 -6.47 30.93 4.55
CA ASN A 133 -6.60 30.97 3.10
C ASN A 133 -8.05 31.01 2.63
N LYS A 134 -8.95 30.27 3.27
CA LYS A 134 -10.38 30.32 2.97
C LYS A 134 -11.01 31.66 3.27
N SER A 135 -10.58 32.33 4.34
CA SER A 135 -11.11 33.66 4.69
C SER A 135 -10.61 34.79 3.79
N GLN A 136 -9.53 34.54 3.02
CA GLN A 136 -9.03 35.50 2.01
C GLN A 136 -9.65 35.30 0.63
N GLU A 137 -10.15 34.10 0.31
CA GLU A 137 -10.84 33.82 -0.94
C GLU A 137 -12.33 34.25 -0.93
N ASP A 138 -12.93 34.30 0.26
CA ASP A 138 -14.35 34.75 0.46
C ASP A 138 -14.49 36.27 0.70
N ALA A 139 -13.40 37.01 0.61
CA ALA A 139 -13.41 38.48 0.67
C ALA A 139 -13.13 39.04 -0.76
#